data_2f95013811edcf9d0ae559bea113a3dc
#
_entry.id   2f95013811edcf9d0ae559bea113a3dc
#
_cell.length_a   1.000
_cell.length_b   1.000
_cell.length_c   1.000
_cell.angle_alpha   90.00
_cell.angle_beta   90.00
_cell.angle_gamma   90.00
#
_symmetry.space_group_name_H-M   'P 1'
#
loop_
_entity.id
_entity.type
_entity.pdbx_description
1 polymer ?
#
loop_
_entity_poly.entity_id
_entity_poly.type
_entity_poly.pdbx_seq_one_letter_code
_entity_poly.pdbx_strand_id
1 'polypeptide(L)'
;ITGQILPVKKVVRMARKYNIPVIVDGAHTFAHFDFTVKDLDCDYYATSLHKWLSAPFGTGMLYVRKNKIADLWPLQAPGECATDDIRKFEEIGTHPCPNKIAIGDALTFHQGIGSKNKEQRLIYLRDRWAKRLIKNDRIKLHTSLKPGKGCAIATVEIKGIDTSAVAKELWNKYRIFVVAINHPEFTGCRVTPHVYTTIEEIDRFADAMESIIKNGIES
;
A
#
# COMPACT_ATOMS: atom_id res chain seq x y z
N ILE A 1 7.15 0.34 3.04
CA ILE A 1 7.45 0.02 4.41
C ILE A 1 6.93 1.12 5.34
N THR A 2 7.47 2.34 5.27
CA THR A 2 7.09 3.48 6.13
C THR A 2 5.76 4.15 5.75
N GLY A 3 5.15 3.80 4.62
CA GLY A 3 3.96 4.48 4.09
C GLY A 3 4.24 5.83 3.44
N GLN A 4 5.51 6.17 3.19
CA GLN A 4 5.87 7.39 2.49
C GLN A 4 5.43 7.35 1.03
N ILE A 5 4.76 8.40 0.56
CA ILE A 5 4.45 8.61 -0.86
C ILE A 5 5.68 9.21 -1.53
N LEU A 6 6.27 8.45 -2.45
CA LEU A 6 7.45 8.86 -3.21
C LEU A 6 7.08 9.89 -4.30
N PRO A 7 7.99 10.81 -4.66
CA PRO A 7 7.74 11.84 -5.64
C PRO A 7 7.88 11.33 -7.09
N VAL A 8 7.08 10.31 -7.46
CA VAL A 8 7.17 9.59 -8.74
C VAL A 8 7.20 10.53 -9.94
N LYS A 9 6.31 11.53 -10.00
CA LYS A 9 6.29 12.51 -11.10
C LYS A 9 7.63 13.23 -11.29
N LYS A 10 8.34 13.55 -10.18
CA LYS A 10 9.65 14.20 -10.25
C LYS A 10 10.71 13.25 -10.79
N VAL A 11 10.68 11.99 -10.34
CA VAL A 11 11.60 10.95 -10.82
C VAL A 11 11.39 10.70 -12.31
N VAL A 12 10.13 10.55 -12.76
CA VAL A 12 9.80 10.37 -14.19
C VAL A 12 10.31 11.54 -15.04
N ARG A 13 10.06 12.80 -14.61
CA ARG A 13 10.56 13.96 -15.34
C ARG A 13 12.08 14.02 -15.43
N MET A 14 12.78 13.59 -14.39
CA MET A 14 14.23 13.52 -14.37
C MET A 14 14.73 12.44 -15.33
N ALA A 15 14.18 11.22 -15.23
CA ALA A 15 14.55 10.08 -16.07
C ALA A 15 14.37 10.37 -17.57
N ARG A 16 13.31 11.08 -17.95
CA ARG A 16 13.04 11.50 -19.33
C ARG A 16 14.12 12.37 -19.95
N LYS A 17 14.78 13.22 -19.14
CA LYS A 17 15.91 14.04 -19.65
C LYS A 17 17.07 13.20 -20.15
N TYR A 18 17.14 11.94 -19.67
CA TYR A 18 18.19 10.98 -20.02
C TYR A 18 17.68 9.81 -20.84
N ASN A 19 16.43 9.89 -21.36
CA ASN A 19 15.77 8.81 -22.10
C ASN A 19 15.70 7.46 -21.33
N ILE A 20 15.60 7.53 -19.99
CA ILE A 20 15.50 6.35 -19.14
C ILE A 20 14.01 6.02 -18.92
N PRO A 21 13.53 4.83 -19.31
CA PRO A 21 12.17 4.40 -19.02
C PRO A 21 11.96 4.17 -17.52
N VAL A 22 10.75 4.44 -17.03
CA VAL A 22 10.40 4.32 -15.61
C VAL A 22 9.28 3.32 -15.42
N ILE A 23 9.54 2.29 -14.60
CA ILE A 23 8.54 1.40 -14.05
C ILE A 23 8.20 1.82 -12.61
N VAL A 24 6.91 1.86 -12.29
CA VAL A 24 6.40 2.17 -10.95
C VAL A 24 5.83 0.90 -10.33
N ASP A 25 6.42 0.47 -9.21
CA ASP A 25 5.79 -0.50 -8.32
C ASP A 25 4.68 0.22 -7.53
N GLY A 26 3.46 0.04 -8.01
CA GLY A 26 2.25 0.61 -7.44
C GLY A 26 1.49 -0.32 -6.50
N ALA A 27 2.11 -1.42 -6.03
CA ALA A 27 1.44 -2.45 -5.24
C ALA A 27 0.67 -1.93 -4.01
N HIS A 28 1.08 -0.78 -3.45
CA HIS A 28 0.41 -0.12 -2.33
C HIS A 28 -0.18 1.25 -2.68
N THR A 29 -0.41 1.57 -3.95
CA THR A 29 -0.89 2.90 -4.35
C THR A 29 -2.25 2.88 -5.01
N PHE A 30 -2.53 1.92 -5.90
CA PHE A 30 -3.80 1.81 -6.60
C PHE A 30 -4.96 1.61 -5.62
N ALA A 31 -6.00 2.41 -5.75
CA ALA A 31 -7.17 2.44 -4.87
C ALA A 31 -6.88 2.74 -3.38
N HIS A 32 -5.66 3.19 -3.04
CA HIS A 32 -5.27 3.62 -1.71
C HIS A 32 -5.50 5.12 -1.51
N PHE A 33 -5.13 5.93 -2.50
CA PHE A 33 -5.34 7.38 -2.53
C PHE A 33 -5.68 7.83 -3.96
N ASP A 34 -6.12 9.09 -4.09
CA ASP A 34 -6.60 9.63 -5.36
C ASP A 34 -5.46 10.04 -6.29
N PHE A 35 -5.32 9.36 -7.43
CA PHE A 35 -4.41 9.68 -8.51
C PHE A 35 -4.81 8.95 -9.79
N THR A 36 -4.26 9.35 -10.94
CA THR A 36 -4.36 8.60 -12.18
C THR A 36 -2.98 8.16 -12.68
N VAL A 37 -2.90 6.99 -13.30
CA VAL A 37 -1.63 6.52 -13.91
C VAL A 37 -1.16 7.49 -14.99
N LYS A 38 -2.09 8.11 -15.72
CA LYS A 38 -1.79 9.16 -16.71
C LYS A 38 -1.05 10.35 -16.08
N ASP A 39 -1.43 10.74 -14.87
CA ASP A 39 -0.78 11.84 -14.16
C ASP A 39 0.64 11.53 -13.69
N LEU A 40 0.96 10.26 -13.47
CA LEU A 40 2.31 9.83 -13.14
C LEU A 40 3.24 9.96 -14.32
N ASP A 41 2.70 9.82 -15.54
CA ASP A 41 3.42 9.91 -16.81
C ASP A 41 4.57 8.88 -16.95
N CYS A 42 4.50 7.77 -16.21
CA CYS A 42 5.46 6.67 -16.27
C CYS A 42 5.26 5.80 -17.52
N ASP A 43 6.26 4.99 -17.83
CA ASP A 43 6.21 4.08 -18.98
C ASP A 43 5.50 2.78 -18.64
N TYR A 44 5.70 2.31 -17.40
CA TYR A 44 5.09 1.10 -16.88
C TYR A 44 4.58 1.33 -15.44
N TYR A 45 3.47 0.68 -15.10
CA TYR A 45 2.95 0.69 -13.75
C TYR A 45 2.35 -0.67 -13.42
N ALA A 46 2.83 -1.29 -12.34
CA ALA A 46 2.34 -2.56 -11.86
C ALA A 46 1.68 -2.42 -10.48
N THR A 47 0.60 -3.15 -10.24
CA THR A 47 -0.08 -3.11 -8.95
C THR A 47 -0.75 -4.44 -8.59
N SER A 48 -0.93 -4.66 -7.28
CA SER A 48 -1.72 -5.75 -6.71
C SER A 48 -3.14 -5.27 -6.43
N LEU A 49 -4.14 -5.84 -7.11
CA LEU A 49 -5.54 -5.43 -6.96
C LEU A 49 -6.20 -5.98 -5.68
N HIS A 50 -5.64 -7.08 -5.13
CA HIS A 50 -6.13 -7.70 -3.89
C HIS A 50 -5.78 -6.93 -2.60
N LYS A 51 -5.05 -5.81 -2.70
CA LYS A 51 -4.73 -4.96 -1.54
C LYS A 51 -5.81 -3.89 -1.34
N TRP A 52 -5.55 -2.68 -1.77
CA TRP A 52 -6.44 -1.54 -1.50
C TRP A 52 -7.71 -1.51 -2.33
N LEU A 53 -7.74 -2.16 -3.50
CA LEU A 53 -8.98 -2.32 -4.27
C LEU A 53 -9.90 -3.37 -3.66
N SER A 54 -9.37 -4.31 -2.85
CA SER A 54 -10.11 -5.44 -2.26
C SER A 54 -10.62 -6.45 -3.30
N ALA A 55 -9.94 -6.56 -4.44
CA ALA A 55 -10.19 -7.62 -5.42
C ALA A 55 -9.69 -8.99 -4.90
N PRO A 56 -10.07 -10.12 -5.50
CA PRO A 56 -9.64 -11.44 -5.08
C PRO A 56 -8.12 -11.61 -5.08
N PHE A 57 -7.61 -12.47 -4.19
CA PHE A 57 -6.19 -12.81 -4.13
C PHE A 57 -5.66 -13.31 -5.46
N GLY A 58 -4.41 -12.94 -5.76
CA GLY A 58 -3.74 -13.29 -7.01
C GLY A 58 -4.08 -12.38 -8.19
N THR A 59 -4.94 -11.36 -8.00
CA THR A 59 -5.23 -10.37 -9.04
C THR A 59 -4.23 -9.23 -9.03
N GLY A 60 -3.86 -8.76 -10.23
CA GLY A 60 -2.95 -7.65 -10.45
C GLY A 60 -3.24 -6.96 -11.76
N MET A 61 -2.58 -5.83 -11.99
CA MET A 61 -2.68 -5.07 -13.23
C MET A 61 -1.29 -4.58 -13.63
N LEU A 62 -0.99 -4.71 -14.92
CA LEU A 62 0.15 -4.07 -15.57
C LEU A 62 -0.36 -3.03 -16.57
N TYR A 63 0.04 -1.78 -16.38
CA TYR A 63 -0.10 -0.73 -17.38
C TYR A 63 1.20 -0.59 -18.15
N VAL A 64 1.10 -0.53 -19.46
CA VAL A 64 2.21 -0.27 -20.38
C VAL A 64 1.83 0.91 -21.27
N ARG A 65 2.70 1.90 -21.36
CA ARG A 65 2.51 3.03 -22.29
C ARG A 65 2.46 2.51 -23.72
N LYS A 66 1.51 2.96 -24.52
CA LYS A 66 1.24 2.42 -25.87
C LYS A 66 2.50 2.28 -26.72
N ASN A 67 3.35 3.30 -26.78
CA ASN A 67 4.59 3.29 -27.55
C ASN A 67 5.72 2.46 -26.93
N LYS A 68 5.47 1.76 -25.84
CA LYS A 68 6.39 0.84 -25.15
C LYS A 68 5.97 -0.61 -25.22
N ILE A 69 4.79 -0.90 -25.77
CA ILE A 69 4.28 -2.26 -25.86
C ILE A 69 5.19 -3.11 -26.75
N ALA A 70 5.60 -2.59 -27.92
CA ALA A 70 6.44 -3.32 -28.86
C ALA A 70 7.82 -3.70 -28.28
N ASP A 71 8.35 -2.90 -27.34
CA ASP A 71 9.68 -3.10 -26.72
C ASP A 71 9.70 -4.25 -25.71
N LEU A 72 8.53 -4.70 -25.24
CA LEU A 72 8.45 -5.74 -24.21
C LEU A 72 8.19 -7.11 -24.80
N TRP A 73 8.87 -8.11 -24.25
CA TRP A 73 8.63 -9.50 -24.56
C TRP A 73 7.58 -10.10 -23.64
N PRO A 74 6.57 -10.83 -24.14
CA PRO A 74 5.68 -11.61 -23.30
C PRO A 74 6.41 -12.82 -22.71
N LEU A 75 6.00 -13.28 -21.53
CA LEU A 75 6.59 -14.47 -20.90
C LEU A 75 6.23 -15.76 -21.63
N GLN A 76 5.08 -15.79 -22.26
CA GLN A 76 4.64 -16.90 -23.12
C GLN A 76 4.43 -16.38 -24.53
N ALA A 77 4.68 -17.23 -25.52
CA ALA A 77 4.45 -16.88 -26.91
C ALA A 77 2.98 -16.52 -27.10
N PRO A 78 2.67 -15.31 -27.54
CA PRO A 78 1.30 -14.95 -27.86
C PRO A 78 0.87 -15.72 -29.10
N GLY A 79 -0.42 -15.97 -29.23
CA GLY A 79 -0.99 -16.42 -30.49
C GLY A 79 -0.80 -15.36 -31.60
N GLU A 80 -1.74 -15.25 -32.51
CA GLU A 80 -1.72 -14.26 -33.59
C GLU A 80 -1.99 -12.85 -33.04
N CYS A 81 -1.01 -12.24 -32.36
CA CYS A 81 -1.06 -10.86 -31.92
C CYS A 81 0.01 -10.00 -32.55
N ALA A 82 -0.32 -8.78 -32.96
CA ALA A 82 0.65 -7.79 -33.39
C ALA A 82 1.62 -7.44 -32.24
N THR A 83 2.87 -7.13 -32.56
CA THR A 83 3.93 -6.85 -31.57
C THR A 83 3.60 -5.66 -30.67
N ASP A 84 2.80 -4.71 -31.13
CA ASP A 84 2.35 -3.51 -30.39
C ASP A 84 0.96 -3.68 -29.75
N ASP A 85 0.38 -4.89 -29.80
CA ASP A 85 -0.88 -5.20 -29.15
C ASP A 85 -0.65 -5.64 -27.71
N ILE A 86 -1.33 -4.95 -26.76
CA ILE A 86 -1.23 -5.25 -25.33
C ILE A 86 -1.72 -6.67 -25.00
N ARG A 87 -2.61 -7.24 -25.81
CA ARG A 87 -3.15 -8.60 -25.62
C ARG A 87 -2.08 -9.69 -25.70
N LYS A 88 -0.90 -9.41 -26.27
CA LYS A 88 0.23 -10.35 -26.25
C LYS A 88 0.66 -10.76 -24.83
N PHE A 89 0.30 -10.00 -23.78
CA PHE A 89 0.57 -10.31 -22.38
C PHE A 89 -0.55 -11.10 -21.69
N GLU A 90 -1.67 -11.35 -22.39
CA GLU A 90 -2.83 -12.03 -21.81
C GLU A 90 -2.71 -13.56 -21.89
N GLU A 91 -1.78 -14.09 -22.70
CA GLU A 91 -1.54 -15.52 -22.78
C GLU A 91 -0.78 -16.00 -21.55
N ILE A 92 -1.52 -16.64 -20.64
CA ILE A 92 -1.00 -17.13 -19.35
C ILE A 92 -1.44 -18.59 -19.09
N GLY A 93 -2.03 -19.25 -20.11
CA GLY A 93 -2.58 -20.60 -20.00
C GLY A 93 -3.88 -20.65 -19.15
N THR A 94 -4.19 -21.81 -18.62
CA THR A 94 -5.40 -22.05 -17.83
C THR A 94 -5.33 -21.31 -16.48
N HIS A 95 -6.34 -20.51 -16.20
CA HIS A 95 -6.44 -19.74 -14.96
C HIS A 95 -7.91 -19.57 -14.54
N PRO A 96 -8.20 -19.29 -13.25
CA PRO A 96 -9.56 -19.17 -12.75
C PRO A 96 -10.20 -17.85 -13.22
N CYS A 97 -11.22 -17.94 -14.09
CA CYS A 97 -11.99 -16.79 -14.55
C CYS A 97 -12.74 -16.02 -13.43
N PRO A 98 -13.30 -16.67 -12.37
CA PRO A 98 -14.05 -15.96 -11.33
C PRO A 98 -13.28 -14.82 -10.68
N ASN A 99 -11.97 -15.00 -10.43
CA ASN A 99 -11.13 -13.96 -9.82
C ASN A 99 -11.03 -12.71 -10.70
N LYS A 100 -10.99 -12.89 -12.03
CA LYS A 100 -10.93 -11.75 -12.97
C LYS A 100 -12.27 -11.03 -13.06
N ILE A 101 -13.38 -11.78 -13.08
CA ILE A 101 -14.74 -11.22 -13.13
C ILE A 101 -15.00 -10.38 -11.87
N ALA A 102 -14.66 -10.89 -10.69
CA ALA A 102 -14.86 -10.22 -9.42
C ALA A 102 -14.03 -8.91 -9.25
N ILE A 103 -13.05 -8.64 -10.13
CA ILE A 103 -12.40 -7.31 -10.18
C ILE A 103 -13.44 -6.22 -10.49
N GLY A 104 -14.45 -6.53 -11.33
CA GLY A 104 -15.55 -5.61 -11.64
C GLY A 104 -16.35 -5.21 -10.41
N ASP A 105 -16.66 -6.17 -9.52
CA ASP A 105 -17.39 -5.91 -8.27
C ASP A 105 -16.54 -5.05 -7.33
N ALA A 106 -15.24 -5.34 -7.22
CA ALA A 106 -14.31 -4.55 -6.41
C ALA A 106 -14.19 -3.10 -6.91
N LEU A 107 -14.18 -2.90 -8.23
CA LEU A 107 -14.20 -1.57 -8.85
C LEU A 107 -15.51 -0.84 -8.54
N THR A 108 -16.65 -1.51 -8.67
CA THR A 108 -17.98 -0.95 -8.34
C THR A 108 -18.04 -0.50 -6.88
N PHE A 109 -17.55 -1.33 -5.95
CA PHE A 109 -17.45 -0.97 -4.54
C PHE A 109 -16.55 0.25 -4.31
N HIS A 110 -15.37 0.26 -4.93
CA HIS A 110 -14.42 1.39 -4.82
C HIS A 110 -15.02 2.69 -5.39
N GLN A 111 -15.69 2.62 -6.55
CA GLN A 111 -16.34 3.77 -7.18
C GLN A 111 -17.52 4.27 -6.35
N GLY A 112 -18.28 3.37 -5.71
CA GLY A 112 -19.38 3.73 -4.82
C GLY A 112 -18.93 4.54 -3.60
N ILE A 113 -17.73 4.25 -3.05
CA ILE A 113 -17.13 5.06 -1.99
C ILE A 113 -16.58 6.38 -2.55
N GLY A 114 -15.92 6.32 -3.71
CA GLY A 114 -15.17 7.39 -4.32
C GLY A 114 -13.73 7.49 -3.80
N SER A 115 -12.77 7.67 -4.72
CA SER A 115 -11.32 7.67 -4.40
C SER A 115 -10.95 8.68 -3.32
N LYS A 116 -11.47 9.92 -3.41
CA LYS A 116 -11.19 10.99 -2.43
C LYS A 116 -11.77 10.69 -1.05
N ASN A 117 -13.00 10.19 -0.99
CA ASN A 117 -13.63 9.83 0.29
C ASN A 117 -12.85 8.70 0.97
N LYS A 118 -12.44 7.71 0.18
CA LYS A 118 -11.62 6.60 0.67
C LYS A 118 -10.28 7.07 1.21
N GLU A 119 -9.57 7.92 0.47
CA GLU A 119 -8.31 8.54 0.91
C GLU A 119 -8.48 9.30 2.23
N GLN A 120 -9.50 10.15 2.32
CA GLN A 120 -9.78 10.93 3.53
C GLN A 120 -10.06 10.02 4.74
N ARG A 121 -10.88 8.97 4.54
CA ARG A 121 -11.14 7.97 5.59
C ARG A 121 -9.86 7.28 6.05
N LEU A 122 -9.01 6.87 5.14
CA LEU A 122 -7.76 6.18 5.45
C LEU A 122 -6.77 7.09 6.19
N ILE A 123 -6.65 8.34 5.77
CA ILE A 123 -5.86 9.36 6.48
C ILE A 123 -6.41 9.60 7.88
N TYR A 124 -7.73 9.72 8.03
CA TYR A 124 -8.37 9.90 9.33
C TYR A 124 -8.06 8.75 10.28
N LEU A 125 -8.18 7.50 9.83
CA LEU A 125 -7.89 6.31 10.64
C LEU A 125 -6.42 6.29 11.09
N ARG A 126 -5.48 6.59 10.19
CA ARG A 126 -4.07 6.71 10.52
C ARG A 126 -3.82 7.82 11.55
N ASP A 127 -4.32 9.00 11.27
CA ASP A 127 -4.05 10.19 12.07
C ASP A 127 -4.63 10.07 13.48
N ARG A 128 -5.76 9.35 13.66
CA ARG A 128 -6.41 9.15 14.94
C ARG A 128 -5.47 8.50 15.95
N TRP A 129 -4.86 7.39 15.63
CA TRP A 129 -3.93 6.72 16.52
C TRP A 129 -2.55 7.40 16.53
N ALA A 130 -2.05 7.84 15.38
CA ALA A 130 -0.70 8.37 15.26
C ALA A 130 -0.56 9.69 16.04
N LYS A 131 -1.52 10.63 15.90
CA LYS A 131 -1.51 11.91 16.62
C LYS A 131 -1.71 11.74 18.13
N ARG A 132 -2.36 10.65 18.55
CA ARG A 132 -2.49 10.31 19.96
C ARG A 132 -1.15 9.82 20.52
N LEU A 133 -0.54 8.85 19.87
CA LEU A 133 0.67 8.20 20.37
C LEU A 133 1.92 9.09 20.32
N ILE A 134 2.10 9.95 19.32
CA ILE A 134 3.29 10.83 19.20
C ILE A 134 3.39 11.88 20.33
N LYS A 135 2.38 12.01 21.17
CA LYS A 135 2.45 12.86 22.38
C LYS A 135 3.37 12.25 23.45
N ASN A 136 3.71 10.98 23.34
CA ASN A 136 4.59 10.29 24.27
C ASN A 136 6.03 10.28 23.71
N ASP A 137 7.00 10.73 24.50
CA ASP A 137 8.41 10.87 24.11
C ASP A 137 9.09 9.53 23.78
N ARG A 138 8.53 8.42 24.24
CA ARG A 138 8.99 7.07 23.85
C ARG A 138 8.53 6.64 22.49
N ILE A 139 7.61 7.37 21.85
CA ILE A 139 7.12 7.04 20.50
C ILE A 139 7.97 7.75 19.45
N LYS A 140 8.37 6.98 18.44
CA LYS A 140 8.94 7.50 17.21
C LYS A 140 8.08 7.06 16.04
N LEU A 141 7.52 8.02 15.32
CA LEU A 141 6.76 7.77 14.10
C LEU A 141 7.70 7.93 12.90
N HIS A 142 7.85 6.86 12.10
CA HIS A 142 8.69 6.83 10.90
C HIS A 142 7.94 7.32 9.65
N THR A 143 6.69 7.71 9.80
CA THR A 143 5.81 8.16 8.73
C THR A 143 5.48 9.65 8.89
N SER A 144 5.61 10.41 7.82
CA SER A 144 5.20 11.81 7.81
C SER A 144 3.68 11.95 7.83
N LEU A 145 3.16 12.76 8.75
CA LEU A 145 1.73 13.13 8.78
C LEU A 145 1.41 14.37 7.93
N LYS A 146 2.40 14.94 7.25
CA LYS A 146 2.18 16.10 6.36
C LYS A 146 1.29 15.70 5.18
N PRO A 147 0.37 16.59 4.74
CA PRO A 147 -0.49 16.32 3.58
C PRO A 147 0.31 15.88 2.35
N GLY A 148 -0.19 14.86 1.64
CA GLY A 148 0.42 14.32 0.43
C GLY A 148 1.74 13.56 0.63
N LYS A 149 2.14 13.27 1.89
CA LYS A 149 3.38 12.51 2.19
C LYS A 149 3.13 11.09 2.65
N GLY A 150 1.90 10.75 2.98
CA GLY A 150 1.48 9.40 3.38
C GLY A 150 -0.04 9.29 3.38
N CYS A 151 -0.56 8.06 3.39
CA CYS A 151 -1.98 7.76 3.49
C CYS A 151 -2.22 6.80 4.68
N ALA A 152 -2.85 5.64 4.51
CA ALA A 152 -3.20 4.73 5.61
C ALA A 152 -1.98 4.12 6.30
N ILE A 153 -0.96 3.72 5.54
CA ILE A 153 0.20 3.00 6.06
C ILE A 153 1.05 3.94 6.93
N ALA A 154 1.35 3.50 8.15
CA ALA A 154 2.31 4.19 9.00
C ALA A 154 3.10 3.19 9.86
N THR A 155 4.34 3.56 10.21
CA THR A 155 5.23 2.74 11.03
C THR A 155 5.59 3.48 12.31
N VAL A 156 5.36 2.84 13.45
CA VAL A 156 5.58 3.38 14.79
C VAL A 156 6.50 2.49 15.59
N GLU A 157 7.44 3.10 16.30
CA GLU A 157 8.42 2.46 17.17
C GLU A 157 8.19 2.91 18.62
N ILE A 158 8.28 1.97 19.58
CA ILE A 158 8.41 2.27 21.01
C ILE A 158 9.90 2.19 21.34
N LYS A 159 10.52 3.31 21.64
CA LYS A 159 11.95 3.36 22.01
C LYS A 159 12.25 2.47 23.21
N GLY A 160 13.29 1.66 23.08
CA GLY A 160 13.76 0.77 24.15
C GLY A 160 12.96 -0.52 24.32
N ILE A 161 12.05 -0.85 23.39
CA ILE A 161 11.35 -2.13 23.37
C ILE A 161 11.55 -2.78 21.99
N ASP A 162 11.85 -4.08 21.96
CA ASP A 162 12.00 -4.83 20.73
C ASP A 162 10.68 -4.84 19.94
N THR A 163 10.76 -4.50 18.66
CA THR A 163 9.58 -4.37 17.78
C THR A 163 8.85 -5.70 17.59
N SER A 164 9.58 -6.80 17.49
CA SER A 164 8.97 -8.13 17.33
C SER A 164 8.23 -8.55 18.59
N ALA A 165 8.77 -8.20 19.77
CA ALA A 165 8.11 -8.42 21.04
C ALA A 165 6.82 -7.58 21.17
N VAL A 166 6.85 -6.30 20.73
CA VAL A 166 5.64 -5.46 20.69
C VAL A 166 4.57 -6.09 19.80
N ALA A 167 4.92 -6.52 18.58
CA ALA A 167 3.97 -7.13 17.66
C ALA A 167 3.38 -8.45 18.23
N LYS A 168 4.21 -9.25 18.90
CA LYS A 168 3.79 -10.49 19.59
C LYS A 168 2.82 -10.21 20.74
N GLU A 169 3.12 -9.21 21.56
CA GLU A 169 2.24 -8.78 22.66
C GLU A 169 0.88 -8.27 22.14
N LEU A 170 0.89 -7.43 21.10
CA LEU A 170 -0.32 -6.94 20.45
C LEU A 170 -1.19 -8.10 19.94
N TRP A 171 -0.57 -9.13 19.37
CA TRP A 171 -1.30 -10.30 18.90
C TRP A 171 -1.81 -11.18 20.04
N ASN A 172 -0.96 -11.55 20.97
CA ASN A 172 -1.28 -12.53 22.00
C ASN A 172 -2.31 -11.99 23.01
N LYS A 173 -2.09 -10.77 23.49
CA LYS A 173 -2.93 -10.18 24.56
C LYS A 173 -4.12 -9.41 24.01
N TYR A 174 -3.89 -8.60 22.97
CA TYR A 174 -4.90 -7.69 22.46
C TYR A 174 -5.61 -8.17 21.18
N ARG A 175 -5.13 -9.29 20.57
CA ARG A 175 -5.63 -9.80 19.28
C ARG A 175 -5.58 -8.76 18.16
N ILE A 176 -4.51 -7.99 18.13
CA ILE A 176 -4.25 -6.97 17.13
C ILE A 176 -3.06 -7.40 16.29
N PHE A 177 -3.28 -7.59 14.99
CA PHE A 177 -2.23 -7.96 14.05
C PHE A 177 -1.57 -6.72 13.46
N VAL A 178 -0.26 -6.62 13.62
CA VAL A 178 0.61 -5.64 12.97
C VAL A 178 1.84 -6.33 12.40
N VAL A 179 2.53 -5.69 11.47
CA VAL A 179 3.76 -6.25 10.90
C VAL A 179 4.96 -5.61 11.57
N ALA A 180 5.77 -6.41 12.26
CA ALA A 180 7.07 -5.97 12.77
C ALA A 180 8.03 -5.72 11.60
N ILE A 181 8.60 -4.53 11.53
CA ILE A 181 9.63 -4.13 10.58
C ILE A 181 10.96 -4.07 11.31
N ASN A 182 11.88 -4.92 10.91
CA ASN A 182 13.28 -4.93 11.37
C ASN A 182 14.15 -4.59 10.16
N HIS A 183 14.40 -3.30 9.95
CA HIS A 183 15.23 -2.80 8.85
C HIS A 183 16.55 -2.26 9.42
N PRO A 184 17.70 -2.33 8.70
CA PRO A 184 18.96 -1.81 9.20
C PRO A 184 18.93 -0.35 9.65
N GLU A 185 18.08 0.49 9.04
CA GLU A 185 18.00 1.92 9.35
C GLU A 185 16.94 2.26 10.41
N PHE A 186 15.96 1.38 10.66
CA PHE A 186 14.89 1.62 11.64
C PHE A 186 14.11 0.35 11.96
N THR A 187 13.47 0.34 13.11
CA THR A 187 12.53 -0.70 13.50
C THR A 187 11.17 -0.08 13.81
N GLY A 188 10.11 -0.87 13.79
CA GLY A 188 8.77 -0.38 14.16
C GLY A 188 7.64 -1.28 13.68
N CYS A 189 6.50 -1.15 14.31
CA CYS A 189 5.27 -1.83 13.91
C CYS A 189 4.59 -1.06 12.77
N ARG A 190 4.42 -1.71 11.62
CA ARG A 190 3.66 -1.17 10.49
C ARG A 190 2.18 -1.40 10.71
N VAL A 191 1.43 -0.32 10.79
CA VAL A 191 -0.02 -0.29 10.97
C VAL A 191 -0.68 0.07 9.64
N THR A 192 -1.65 -0.73 9.22
CA THR A 192 -2.26 -0.64 7.89
C THR A 192 -3.79 -0.75 7.95
N PRO A 193 -4.49 0.24 8.53
CA PRO A 193 -5.95 0.25 8.56
C PRO A 193 -6.51 0.30 7.14
N HIS A 194 -7.61 -0.38 6.90
CA HIS A 194 -8.36 -0.31 5.65
C HIS A 194 -9.66 0.46 5.83
N VAL A 195 -10.38 0.75 4.74
CA VAL A 195 -11.62 1.53 4.78
C VAL A 195 -12.69 0.93 5.70
N TYR A 196 -12.69 -0.39 5.86
CA TYR A 196 -13.60 -1.15 6.73
C TYR A 196 -13.15 -1.23 8.19
N THR A 197 -11.92 -0.79 8.52
CA THR A 197 -11.45 -0.74 9.90
C THR A 197 -12.29 0.25 10.71
N THR A 198 -12.80 -0.18 11.85
CA THR A 198 -13.66 0.66 12.70
C THR A 198 -12.84 1.65 13.54
N ILE A 199 -13.53 2.64 14.09
CA ILE A 199 -12.90 3.62 14.99
C ILE A 199 -12.49 2.93 16.31
N GLU A 200 -13.32 2.02 16.80
CA GLU A 200 -13.10 1.24 18.00
C GLU A 200 -11.85 0.35 17.89
N GLU A 201 -11.61 -0.26 16.71
CA GLU A 201 -10.39 -1.04 16.47
C GLU A 201 -9.14 -0.15 16.51
N ILE A 202 -9.23 1.05 15.96
CA ILE A 202 -8.12 2.03 15.98
C ILE A 202 -7.85 2.54 17.40
N ASP A 203 -8.90 2.84 18.17
CA ASP A 203 -8.76 3.28 19.56
C ASP A 203 -8.17 2.17 20.43
N ARG A 204 -8.67 0.93 20.27
CA ARG A 204 -8.13 -0.25 20.94
C ARG A 204 -6.65 -0.49 20.64
N PHE A 205 -6.20 -0.26 19.39
CA PHE A 205 -4.78 -0.29 19.06
C PHE A 205 -3.99 0.77 19.84
N ALA A 206 -4.49 2.01 19.88
CA ALA A 206 -3.83 3.08 20.61
C ALA A 206 -3.76 2.81 22.12
N ASP A 207 -4.86 2.31 22.73
CA ASP A 207 -4.91 1.90 24.12
C ASP A 207 -3.90 0.79 24.45
N ALA A 208 -3.80 -0.22 23.57
CA ALA A 208 -2.84 -1.31 23.73
C ALA A 208 -1.39 -0.81 23.69
N MET A 209 -1.07 0.09 22.75
CA MET A 209 0.26 0.70 22.66
C MET A 209 0.61 1.53 23.89
N GLU A 210 -0.34 2.34 24.41
CA GLU A 210 -0.15 3.10 25.64
C GLU A 210 0.04 2.19 26.87
N SER A 211 -0.70 1.07 26.93
CA SER A 211 -0.53 0.06 27.98
C SER A 211 0.88 -0.55 27.94
N ILE A 212 1.37 -0.93 26.75
CA ILE A 212 2.72 -1.47 26.58
C ILE A 212 3.78 -0.44 26.97
N ILE A 213 3.60 0.84 26.62
CA ILE A 213 4.52 1.91 27.01
C ILE A 213 4.59 2.06 28.54
N LYS A 214 3.44 1.98 29.22
CA LYS A 214 3.33 2.19 30.67
C LYS A 214 3.84 0.99 31.47
N ASN A 215 3.42 -0.21 31.08
CA ASN A 215 3.58 -1.42 31.88
C ASN A 215 4.70 -2.34 31.40
N GLY A 216 5.27 -2.08 30.19
CA GLY A 216 6.18 -3.00 29.52
C GLY A 216 5.45 -4.14 28.83
N ILE A 217 6.20 -5.15 28.40
CA ILE A 217 5.72 -6.41 27.83
C ILE A 217 5.77 -7.46 28.92
N GLU A 218 4.70 -8.23 29.08
CA GLU A 218 4.68 -9.37 30.01
C GLU A 218 5.63 -10.46 29.48
N SER A 219 6.52 -10.93 30.33
CA SER A 219 7.53 -11.97 30.06
C SER A 219 6.90 -13.37 29.90
#